data_385779f7c7ba1ed0bea1b9cdc012915c
#
_entry.id   385779f7c7ba1ed0bea1b9cdc012915c
#
_cell.length_a   1.000
_cell.length_b   1.000
_cell.length_c   1.000
_cell.angle_alpha   90.00
_cell.angle_beta   90.00
_cell.angle_gamma   90.00
#
_symmetry.space_group_name_H-M   'P 1'
#
loop_
_entity.id
_entity.type
_entity.pdbx_description
1 polymer ?
#
loop_
_entity_poly.entity_id
_entity_poly.type
_entity_poly.pdbx_seq_one_letter_code
_entity_poly.pdbx_strand_id
1 'polypeptide(L)'
;APCVVSLSRWFGNKERGTYYGLWSASHNFGEALTFIATAAIVEALGWQWGFRGAGVLGLIGVAIIAIFMRDTPESCGLPPIAVYKGDEVAVKKEIDKNEVSRVQKAVLKSPAIWTLALASAFMYISRYAVNSWGIFFLQADKGYDTLEASSIISISSVCGVIGTIASGWVSDKFFGGKRYLPAVIFGIMNVLGLVLFLFYPERNMMLESIAMIIFGLAIGALICFLGGLMATDIASKKASGAALGVVGVASYAGAALQDFVSGLTIERTKVVVNGVATYDFSVISWFWLSAAILSVVCTLIVWWMVKHTKTQID
;
A
#
# COMPACT_ATOMS: atom_id res chain seq x y z
N ALA A 1 12.56 3.33 -4.92
CA ALA A 1 13.93 3.10 -4.45
C ALA A 1 14.79 4.40 -4.42
N PRO A 2 14.82 5.29 -5.44
CA PRO A 2 15.67 6.49 -5.43
C PRO A 2 15.46 7.40 -4.22
N CYS A 3 14.21 7.68 -3.86
CA CYS A 3 13.87 8.56 -2.71
C CYS A 3 14.44 8.02 -1.37
N VAL A 4 14.37 6.71 -1.17
CA VAL A 4 14.90 6.06 0.05
C VAL A 4 16.41 6.18 0.11
N VAL A 5 17.09 6.05 -1.03
CA VAL A 5 18.54 6.24 -1.14
C VAL A 5 18.91 7.68 -0.83
N SER A 6 18.20 8.66 -1.40
CA SER A 6 18.40 10.08 -1.12
C SER A 6 18.18 10.37 0.37
N LEU A 7 17.07 9.93 0.98
CA LEU A 7 16.83 10.07 2.41
C LEU A 7 17.98 9.49 3.26
N SER A 8 18.53 8.34 2.85
CA SER A 8 19.63 7.71 3.58
C SER A 8 20.94 8.49 3.51
N ARG A 9 21.11 9.37 2.54
CA ARG A 9 22.29 10.22 2.35
C ARG A 9 22.18 11.58 3.05
N TRP A 10 20.93 12.08 3.20
CA TRP A 10 20.66 13.38 3.82
C TRP A 10 20.37 13.32 5.32
N PHE A 11 19.94 12.16 5.85
CA PHE A 11 19.54 12.00 7.25
C PHE A 11 20.34 10.90 7.97
N GLY A 12 20.81 11.21 9.17
CA GLY A 12 21.53 10.27 10.05
C GLY A 12 20.64 9.12 10.51
N ASN A 13 21.28 8.05 11.01
CA ASN A 13 20.59 6.81 11.39
C ASN A 13 19.46 7.01 12.42
N LYS A 14 19.62 7.99 13.34
CA LYS A 14 18.63 8.28 14.40
C LYS A 14 17.38 9.00 13.89
N GLU A 15 17.49 9.79 12.82
CA GLU A 15 16.42 10.64 12.29
C GLU A 15 15.75 10.03 11.05
N ARG A 16 16.44 9.12 10.37
CA ARG A 16 15.99 8.51 9.11
C ARG A 16 14.59 7.90 9.18
N GLY A 17 14.24 7.27 10.30
CA GLY A 17 12.93 6.66 10.51
C GLY A 17 11.80 7.68 10.45
N THR A 18 11.97 8.83 11.09
CA THR A 18 10.97 9.91 11.10
C THR A 18 10.75 10.48 9.69
N TYR A 19 11.83 10.80 8.97
CA TYR A 19 11.73 11.33 7.62
C TYR A 19 11.22 10.31 6.60
N TYR A 20 11.55 9.03 6.78
CA TYR A 20 10.99 7.95 5.98
C TYR A 20 9.47 7.80 6.22
N GLY A 21 9.04 7.88 7.47
CA GLY A 21 7.61 7.86 7.84
C GLY A 21 6.85 9.02 7.20
N LEU A 22 7.39 10.23 7.28
CA LEU A 22 6.79 11.42 6.67
C LEU A 22 6.72 11.29 5.13
N TRP A 23 7.79 10.82 4.49
CA TRP A 23 7.81 10.55 3.06
C TRP A 23 6.78 9.46 2.68
N SER A 24 6.69 8.39 3.46
CA SER A 24 5.73 7.32 3.21
C SER A 24 4.27 7.80 3.35
N ALA A 25 4.00 8.68 4.33
CA ALA A 25 2.67 9.26 4.53
C ALA A 25 2.24 10.16 3.36
N SER A 26 3.18 10.81 2.66
CA SER A 26 2.89 11.66 1.50
C SER A 26 2.16 10.95 0.36
N HIS A 27 2.38 9.64 0.21
CA HIS A 27 1.70 8.82 -0.80
C HIS A 27 0.17 8.78 -0.57
N ASN A 28 -0.26 8.43 0.65
CA ASN A 28 -1.69 8.36 0.97
C ASN A 28 -2.35 9.75 0.97
N PHE A 29 -1.63 10.79 1.43
CA PHE A 29 -2.11 12.16 1.37
C PHE A 29 -2.30 12.63 -0.08
N GLY A 30 -1.33 12.36 -0.95
CA GLY A 30 -1.41 12.65 -2.38
C GLY A 30 -2.57 11.90 -3.05
N GLU A 31 -2.80 10.65 -2.69
CA GLU A 31 -3.91 9.83 -3.20
C GLU A 31 -5.27 10.44 -2.82
N ALA A 32 -5.47 10.81 -1.55
CA ALA A 32 -6.69 11.47 -1.08
C ALA A 32 -6.97 12.80 -1.82
N LEU A 33 -5.91 13.63 -1.95
CA LEU A 33 -6.01 14.90 -2.66
C LEU A 33 -6.34 14.69 -4.13
N THR A 34 -5.77 13.68 -4.77
CA THR A 34 -6.00 13.36 -6.18
C THR A 34 -7.46 13.00 -6.43
N PHE A 35 -8.08 12.17 -5.59
CA PHE A 35 -9.49 11.81 -5.74
C PHE A 35 -10.40 13.04 -5.74
N ILE A 36 -10.27 13.91 -4.76
CA ILE A 36 -11.11 15.10 -4.62
C ILE A 36 -10.81 16.13 -5.71
N ALA A 37 -9.53 16.45 -5.94
CA ALA A 37 -9.15 17.47 -6.91
C ALA A 37 -9.51 17.06 -8.34
N THR A 38 -9.28 15.80 -8.71
CA THR A 38 -9.63 15.31 -10.04
C THR A 38 -11.14 15.28 -10.24
N ALA A 39 -11.92 14.85 -9.24
CA ALA A 39 -13.37 14.87 -9.31
C ALA A 39 -13.92 16.29 -9.53
N ALA A 40 -13.45 17.27 -8.76
CA ALA A 40 -13.85 18.67 -8.89
C ALA A 40 -13.45 19.26 -10.26
N ILE A 41 -12.28 18.94 -10.79
CA ILE A 41 -11.84 19.36 -12.12
C ILE A 41 -12.71 18.73 -13.21
N VAL A 42 -13.03 17.45 -13.11
CA VAL A 42 -13.86 16.74 -14.08
C VAL A 42 -15.27 17.29 -14.09
N GLU A 43 -15.85 17.58 -12.93
CA GLU A 43 -17.17 18.17 -12.79
C GLU A 43 -17.25 19.58 -13.39
N ALA A 44 -16.23 20.42 -13.15
CA ALA A 44 -16.21 21.81 -13.62
C ALA A 44 -15.82 21.96 -15.10
N LEU A 45 -14.88 21.15 -15.61
CA LEU A 45 -14.21 21.36 -16.91
C LEU A 45 -14.32 20.14 -17.85
N GLY A 46 -14.91 19.03 -17.39
CA GLY A 46 -15.05 17.80 -18.15
C GLY A 46 -13.85 16.84 -17.98
N TRP A 47 -14.05 15.58 -18.36
CA TRP A 47 -13.12 14.47 -18.09
C TRP A 47 -11.73 14.65 -18.72
N GLN A 48 -11.62 15.33 -19.86
CA GLN A 48 -10.33 15.59 -20.51
C GLN A 48 -9.41 16.43 -19.63
N TRP A 49 -9.96 17.34 -18.83
CA TRP A 49 -9.19 18.19 -17.92
C TRP A 49 -8.70 17.43 -16.69
N GLY A 50 -9.35 16.35 -16.28
CA GLY A 50 -8.84 15.43 -15.26
C GLY A 50 -7.44 14.91 -15.62
N PHE A 51 -7.23 14.46 -16.87
CA PHE A 51 -5.92 14.00 -17.37
C PHE A 51 -4.95 15.15 -17.63
N ARG A 52 -5.40 16.23 -18.29
CA ARG A 52 -4.54 17.40 -18.60
C ARG A 52 -4.05 18.07 -17.33
N GLY A 53 -4.92 18.25 -16.33
CA GLY A 53 -4.57 18.85 -15.05
C GLY A 53 -3.52 18.02 -14.30
N ALA A 54 -3.70 16.71 -14.23
CA ALA A 54 -2.70 15.80 -13.65
C ALA A 54 -1.35 15.87 -14.38
N GLY A 55 -1.37 15.95 -15.72
CA GLY A 55 -0.16 16.10 -16.54
C GLY A 55 0.59 17.41 -16.25
N VAL A 56 -0.15 18.52 -16.17
CA VAL A 56 0.44 19.85 -15.84
C VAL A 56 1.04 19.84 -14.44
N LEU A 57 0.33 19.34 -13.44
CA LEU A 57 0.84 19.23 -12.07
C LEU A 57 2.08 18.32 -12.00
N GLY A 58 2.10 17.22 -12.77
CA GLY A 58 3.27 16.37 -12.90
C GLY A 58 4.49 17.10 -13.46
N LEU A 59 4.32 17.89 -14.54
CA LEU A 59 5.39 18.69 -15.12
C LEU A 59 5.92 19.76 -14.15
N ILE A 60 5.04 20.42 -13.39
CA ILE A 60 5.42 21.35 -12.33
C ILE A 60 6.24 20.62 -11.26
N GLY A 61 5.80 19.43 -10.84
CA GLY A 61 6.54 18.60 -9.89
C GLY A 61 7.94 18.22 -10.40
N VAL A 62 8.06 17.82 -11.65
CA VAL A 62 9.37 17.53 -12.30
C VAL A 62 10.26 18.77 -12.30
N ALA A 63 9.72 19.94 -12.64
CA ALA A 63 10.48 21.19 -12.63
C ALA A 63 10.99 21.56 -11.23
N ILE A 64 10.15 21.42 -10.20
CA ILE A 64 10.53 21.63 -8.79
C ILE A 64 11.65 20.68 -8.39
N ILE A 65 11.53 19.38 -8.69
CA ILE A 65 12.56 18.38 -8.39
C ILE A 65 13.87 18.73 -9.12
N ALA A 66 13.82 19.07 -10.40
CA ALA A 66 15.01 19.40 -11.19
C ALA A 66 15.77 20.63 -10.65
N ILE A 67 15.04 21.62 -10.14
CA ILE A 67 15.63 22.86 -9.62
C ILE A 67 16.17 22.68 -8.20
N PHE A 68 15.40 22.06 -7.30
CA PHE A 68 15.66 22.07 -5.87
C PHE A 68 16.28 20.79 -5.32
N MET A 69 16.04 19.64 -5.95
CA MET A 69 16.53 18.37 -5.42
C MET A 69 18.05 18.21 -5.65
N ARG A 70 18.74 17.76 -4.63
CA ARG A 70 20.17 17.40 -4.68
C ARG A 70 20.33 15.97 -4.14
N ASP A 71 21.14 15.17 -4.79
CA ASP A 71 21.26 13.73 -4.48
C ASP A 71 21.99 13.48 -3.16
N THR A 72 22.97 14.33 -2.83
CA THR A 72 23.84 14.14 -1.68
C THR A 72 24.29 15.47 -1.09
N PRO A 73 24.61 15.55 0.22
CA PRO A 73 25.22 16.71 0.83
C PRO A 73 26.50 17.14 0.12
N GLU A 74 27.31 16.17 -0.31
CA GLU A 74 28.59 16.41 -0.98
C GLU A 74 28.41 17.16 -2.31
N SER A 75 27.32 16.96 -3.01
CA SER A 75 26.99 17.70 -4.24
C SER A 75 26.74 19.18 -3.98
N CYS A 76 26.52 19.58 -2.73
CA CYS A 76 26.36 20.95 -2.27
C CYS A 76 27.61 21.48 -1.56
N GLY A 77 28.74 20.76 -1.59
CA GLY A 77 29.95 21.12 -0.87
C GLY A 77 29.92 20.88 0.64
N LEU A 78 28.95 20.13 1.13
CA LEU A 78 28.78 19.81 2.54
C LEU A 78 29.47 18.46 2.87
N PRO A 79 29.94 18.22 4.10
CA PRO A 79 30.49 16.94 4.49
C PRO A 79 29.40 15.84 4.50
N PRO A 80 29.79 14.56 4.34
CA PRO A 80 28.87 13.44 4.49
C PRO A 80 28.14 13.51 5.83
N ILE A 81 26.84 13.16 5.86
CA ILE A 81 26.01 13.29 7.07
C ILE A 81 26.55 12.48 8.25
N ALA A 82 27.17 11.32 7.99
CA ALA A 82 27.78 10.49 9.02
C ALA A 82 28.94 11.21 9.73
N VAL A 83 29.76 11.96 8.98
CA VAL A 83 30.86 12.77 9.53
C VAL A 83 30.31 13.96 10.31
N TYR A 84 29.30 14.65 9.77
CA TYR A 84 28.69 15.83 10.40
C TYR A 84 27.98 15.48 11.73
N LYS A 85 27.32 14.33 11.81
CA LYS A 85 26.58 13.90 13.01
C LYS A 85 27.44 13.09 14.00
N GLY A 86 28.70 12.79 13.66
CA GLY A 86 29.55 11.94 14.48
C GLY A 86 29.01 10.50 14.62
N ASP A 87 28.20 10.08 13.67
CA ASP A 87 27.77 8.67 13.59
C ASP A 87 29.02 7.84 13.30
N GLU A 88 29.22 6.71 14.03
CA GLU A 88 30.28 5.76 13.70
C GLU A 88 30.17 5.44 12.21
N VAL A 89 31.20 5.82 11.47
CA VAL A 89 31.34 5.43 10.07
C VAL A 89 31.43 3.92 10.10
N ALA A 90 30.33 3.25 9.80
CA ALA A 90 30.35 1.80 9.67
C ALA A 90 31.44 1.49 8.63
N VAL A 91 32.62 1.04 9.12
CA VAL A 91 33.72 0.61 8.29
C VAL A 91 33.10 -0.28 7.24
N LYS A 92 33.22 0.08 5.97
CA LYS A 92 32.76 -0.75 4.85
C LYS A 92 33.49 -2.07 4.97
N LYS A 93 32.93 -3.02 5.74
CA LYS A 93 33.33 -4.42 5.63
C LYS A 93 33.12 -4.76 4.18
N GLU A 94 34.17 -5.21 3.52
CA GLU A 94 34.09 -5.73 2.17
C GLU A 94 32.93 -6.72 2.13
N ILE A 95 31.90 -6.37 1.38
CA ILE A 95 30.70 -7.19 1.27
C ILE A 95 31.10 -8.33 0.33
N ASP A 96 31.27 -9.53 0.86
CA ASP A 96 31.48 -10.72 0.03
C ASP A 96 30.25 -10.90 -0.88
N LYS A 97 30.43 -10.55 -2.17
CA LYS A 97 29.39 -10.62 -3.19
C LYS A 97 28.82 -12.05 -3.33
N ASN A 98 29.65 -13.07 -3.07
CA ASN A 98 29.23 -14.46 -3.15
C ASN A 98 28.30 -14.82 -1.98
N GLU A 99 28.59 -14.33 -0.77
CA GLU A 99 27.73 -14.51 0.40
C GLU A 99 26.36 -13.83 0.18
N VAL A 100 26.36 -12.58 -0.30
CA VAL A 100 25.12 -11.85 -0.60
C VAL A 100 24.28 -12.60 -1.64
N SER A 101 24.88 -13.04 -2.74
CA SER A 101 24.18 -13.80 -3.78
C SER A 101 23.60 -15.12 -3.24
N ARG A 102 24.34 -15.82 -2.39
CA ARG A 102 23.88 -17.06 -1.75
C ARG A 102 22.66 -16.84 -0.87
N VAL A 103 22.69 -15.79 -0.04
CA VAL A 103 21.58 -15.46 0.87
C VAL A 103 20.36 -14.96 0.11
N GLN A 104 20.53 -14.17 -0.97
CA GLN A 104 19.45 -13.76 -1.84
C GLN A 104 18.77 -14.95 -2.54
N LYS A 105 19.55 -15.92 -3.04
CA LYS A 105 19.00 -17.16 -3.62
C LYS A 105 18.24 -18.00 -2.59
N ALA A 106 18.68 -18.01 -1.32
CA ALA A 106 17.95 -18.68 -0.25
C ALA A 106 16.58 -18.04 0.02
N VAL A 107 16.48 -16.71 -0.03
CA VAL A 107 15.20 -15.99 0.09
C VAL A 107 14.22 -16.38 -1.03
N LEU A 108 14.71 -16.47 -2.28
CA LEU A 108 13.88 -16.89 -3.42
C LEU A 108 13.37 -18.33 -3.29
N LYS A 109 14.00 -19.17 -2.48
CA LYS A 109 13.57 -20.55 -2.19
C LYS A 109 12.72 -20.66 -0.91
N SER A 110 12.55 -19.59 -0.16
CA SER A 110 11.85 -19.60 1.14
C SER A 110 10.33 -19.69 0.96
N PRO A 111 9.66 -20.75 1.42
CA PRO A 111 8.21 -20.85 1.36
C PRO A 111 7.51 -19.72 2.14
N ALA A 112 8.09 -19.29 3.27
CA ALA A 112 7.54 -18.21 4.08
C ALA A 112 7.50 -16.87 3.34
N ILE A 113 8.52 -16.57 2.52
CA ILE A 113 8.55 -15.35 1.70
C ILE A 113 7.52 -15.42 0.58
N TRP A 114 7.34 -16.56 -0.09
CA TRP A 114 6.32 -16.71 -1.13
C TRP A 114 4.90 -16.66 -0.56
N THR A 115 4.66 -17.25 0.62
CA THR A 115 3.36 -17.14 1.29
C THR A 115 3.08 -15.71 1.72
N LEU A 116 4.09 -14.97 2.20
CA LEU A 116 3.96 -13.54 2.51
C LEU A 116 3.69 -12.72 1.24
N ALA A 117 4.37 -13.04 0.14
CA ALA A 117 4.15 -12.41 -1.15
C ALA A 117 2.70 -12.61 -1.65
N LEU A 118 2.15 -13.81 -1.49
CA LEU A 118 0.75 -14.10 -1.78
C LEU A 118 -0.20 -13.32 -0.84
N ALA A 119 0.09 -13.28 0.46
CA ALA A 119 -0.71 -12.49 1.41
C ALA A 119 -0.76 -11.02 1.00
N SER A 120 0.37 -10.46 0.60
CA SER A 120 0.47 -9.08 0.12
C SER A 120 -0.24 -8.89 -1.23
N ALA A 121 -0.11 -9.81 -2.17
CA ALA A 121 -0.81 -9.77 -3.46
C ALA A 121 -2.34 -9.75 -3.26
N PHE A 122 -2.87 -10.61 -2.41
CA PHE A 122 -4.30 -10.65 -2.09
C PHE A 122 -4.78 -9.37 -1.38
N MET A 123 -3.97 -8.80 -0.48
CA MET A 123 -4.26 -7.51 0.13
C MET A 123 -4.28 -6.38 -0.92
N TYR A 124 -3.35 -6.40 -1.89
CA TYR A 124 -3.33 -5.43 -2.98
C TYR A 124 -4.55 -5.56 -3.90
N ILE A 125 -5.05 -6.78 -4.14
CA ILE A 125 -6.32 -6.99 -4.86
C ILE A 125 -7.45 -6.24 -4.13
N SER A 126 -7.61 -6.42 -2.82
CA SER A 126 -8.66 -5.73 -2.06
C SER A 126 -8.47 -4.21 -2.02
N ARG A 127 -7.22 -3.73 -1.91
CA ARG A 127 -6.89 -2.31 -1.92
C ARG A 127 -7.27 -1.64 -3.25
N TYR A 128 -6.80 -2.22 -4.36
CA TYR A 128 -7.05 -1.65 -5.69
C TYR A 128 -8.48 -1.84 -6.17
N ALA A 129 -9.23 -2.80 -5.62
CA ALA A 129 -10.68 -2.90 -5.80
C ALA A 129 -11.37 -1.58 -5.42
N VAL A 130 -11.06 -1.05 -4.23
CA VAL A 130 -11.62 0.22 -3.76
C VAL A 130 -11.00 1.41 -4.48
N ASN A 131 -9.67 1.44 -4.65
CA ASN A 131 -9.00 2.61 -5.24
C ASN A 131 -9.31 2.81 -6.72
N SER A 132 -9.38 1.73 -7.52
CA SER A 132 -9.64 1.82 -8.97
C SER A 132 -11.13 1.81 -9.30
N TRP A 133 -11.93 1.04 -8.57
CA TRP A 133 -13.32 0.78 -8.92
C TRP A 133 -14.35 1.30 -7.90
N GLY A 134 -13.91 1.71 -6.70
CA GLY A 134 -14.81 2.13 -5.62
C GLY A 134 -15.69 3.31 -5.98
N ILE A 135 -15.16 4.32 -6.69
CA ILE A 135 -15.94 5.47 -7.17
C ILE A 135 -16.99 5.00 -8.16
N PHE A 136 -16.61 4.19 -9.14
CA PHE A 136 -17.55 3.66 -10.14
C PHE A 136 -18.62 2.76 -9.52
N PHE A 137 -18.24 1.93 -8.53
CA PHE A 137 -19.19 1.12 -7.76
C PHE A 137 -20.22 2.00 -7.04
N LEU A 138 -19.80 3.04 -6.34
CA LEU A 138 -20.69 3.97 -5.65
C LEU A 138 -21.63 4.69 -6.62
N GLN A 139 -21.14 5.06 -7.79
CA GLN A 139 -21.95 5.73 -8.82
C GLN A 139 -22.95 4.78 -9.47
N ALA A 140 -22.48 3.63 -9.97
CA ALA A 140 -23.27 2.75 -10.81
C ALA A 140 -24.22 1.83 -10.03
N ASP A 141 -23.85 1.40 -8.82
CA ASP A 141 -24.62 0.50 -7.97
C ASP A 141 -25.48 1.27 -6.95
N LYS A 142 -24.90 2.31 -6.31
CA LYS A 142 -25.55 3.03 -5.20
C LYS A 142 -26.07 4.43 -5.57
N GLY A 143 -25.84 4.90 -6.81
CA GLY A 143 -26.39 6.15 -7.34
C GLY A 143 -25.81 7.42 -6.68
N TYR A 144 -24.56 7.41 -6.22
CA TYR A 144 -23.85 8.60 -5.78
C TYR A 144 -23.38 9.44 -6.96
N ASP A 145 -23.28 10.77 -6.79
CA ASP A 145 -22.59 11.59 -7.76
C ASP A 145 -21.06 11.46 -7.67
N THR A 146 -20.34 12.02 -8.63
CA THR A 146 -18.89 11.88 -8.73
C THR A 146 -18.17 12.46 -7.53
N LEU A 147 -18.60 13.62 -7.04
CA LEU A 147 -17.96 14.32 -5.94
C LEU A 147 -18.23 13.63 -4.60
N GLU A 148 -19.47 13.20 -4.36
CA GLU A 148 -19.86 12.42 -3.20
C GLU A 148 -19.05 11.12 -3.12
N ALA A 149 -19.03 10.32 -4.21
CA ALA A 149 -18.31 9.07 -4.29
C ALA A 149 -16.79 9.26 -4.05
N SER A 150 -16.20 10.27 -4.68
CA SER A 150 -14.78 10.59 -4.51
C SER A 150 -14.46 11.04 -3.09
N SER A 151 -15.35 11.79 -2.45
CA SER A 151 -15.18 12.21 -1.06
C SER A 151 -15.19 11.02 -0.10
N ILE A 152 -16.13 10.08 -0.30
CA ILE A 152 -16.22 8.84 0.50
C ILE A 152 -14.91 8.02 0.35
N ILE A 153 -14.46 7.78 -0.88
CA ILE A 153 -13.23 6.99 -1.12
C ILE A 153 -11.99 7.69 -0.55
N SER A 154 -11.91 9.04 -0.63
CA SER A 154 -10.81 9.82 -0.07
C SER A 154 -10.60 9.61 1.44
N ILE A 155 -11.67 9.33 2.19
CA ILE A 155 -11.60 9.03 3.61
C ILE A 155 -10.67 7.84 3.86
N SER A 156 -10.72 6.81 3.02
CA SER A 156 -9.84 5.64 3.17
C SER A 156 -8.37 5.98 3.04
N SER A 157 -8.00 6.88 2.13
CA SER A 157 -6.62 7.31 1.93
C SER A 157 -6.10 8.14 3.11
N VAL A 158 -6.93 9.07 3.63
CA VAL A 158 -6.59 9.86 4.85
C VAL A 158 -6.41 8.93 6.06
N CYS A 159 -7.37 8.03 6.29
CA CYS A 159 -7.28 7.04 7.36
C CYS A 159 -6.11 6.07 7.17
N GLY A 160 -5.72 5.80 5.93
CA GLY A 160 -4.53 5.02 5.58
C GLY A 160 -3.23 5.62 6.12
N VAL A 161 -3.09 6.96 6.12
CA VAL A 161 -1.95 7.65 6.77
C VAL A 161 -1.91 7.30 8.26
N ILE A 162 -3.06 7.45 8.94
CA ILE A 162 -3.18 7.16 10.37
C ILE A 162 -2.87 5.69 10.65
N GLY A 163 -3.43 4.78 9.84
CA GLY A 163 -3.17 3.33 9.94
C GLY A 163 -1.70 2.98 9.79
N THR A 164 -1.01 3.58 8.83
CA THR A 164 0.42 3.37 8.59
C THR A 164 1.25 3.81 9.79
N ILE A 165 1.00 5.00 10.34
CA ILE A 165 1.71 5.53 11.52
C ILE A 165 1.39 4.70 12.76
N ALA A 166 0.10 4.41 12.98
CA ALA A 166 -0.36 3.65 14.13
C ALA A 166 0.16 2.21 14.14
N SER A 167 0.39 1.60 12.96
CA SER A 167 0.83 0.20 12.85
C SER A 167 2.13 -0.08 13.60
N GLY A 168 3.14 0.78 13.43
CA GLY A 168 4.41 0.66 14.13
C GLY A 168 4.23 0.80 15.64
N TRP A 169 3.55 1.86 16.08
CA TRP A 169 3.31 2.13 17.50
C TRP A 169 2.49 1.02 18.18
N VAL A 170 1.42 0.53 17.52
CA VAL A 170 0.60 -0.60 18.02
C VAL A 170 1.43 -1.86 18.16
N SER A 171 2.23 -2.19 17.14
CA SER A 171 3.10 -3.37 17.15
C SER A 171 4.11 -3.31 18.30
N ASP A 172 4.76 -2.17 18.49
CA ASP A 172 5.83 -2.04 19.49
C ASP A 172 5.27 -2.00 20.91
N LYS A 173 4.19 -1.22 21.15
CA LYS A 173 3.64 -1.01 22.48
C LYS A 173 2.81 -2.19 23.01
N PHE A 174 1.97 -2.78 22.18
CA PHE A 174 1.01 -3.81 22.60
C PHE A 174 1.44 -5.23 22.30
N PHE A 175 2.35 -5.41 21.31
CA PHE A 175 2.74 -6.75 20.85
C PHE A 175 4.24 -7.01 20.97
N GLY A 176 4.99 -6.11 21.64
CA GLY A 176 6.44 -6.27 21.86
C GLY A 176 7.24 -6.41 20.56
N GLY A 177 6.85 -5.67 19.52
CA GLY A 177 7.47 -5.70 18.21
C GLY A 177 7.10 -6.91 17.34
N LYS A 178 6.21 -7.80 17.81
CA LYS A 178 5.69 -8.93 17.02
C LYS A 178 4.65 -8.42 16.04
N ARG A 179 4.83 -8.66 14.74
CA ARG A 179 4.04 -8.06 13.66
C ARG A 179 2.95 -8.96 13.10
N TYR A 180 3.03 -10.28 13.35
CA TYR A 180 2.10 -11.26 12.76
C TYR A 180 0.68 -11.12 13.30
N LEU A 181 0.52 -11.01 14.62
CA LEU A 181 -0.80 -10.90 15.24
C LEU A 181 -1.49 -9.56 14.90
N PRO A 182 -0.82 -8.39 15.00
CA PRO A 182 -1.40 -7.14 14.48
C PRO A 182 -1.81 -7.23 13.01
N ALA A 183 -0.99 -7.84 12.14
CA ALA A 183 -1.33 -8.01 10.73
C ALA A 183 -2.62 -8.83 10.53
N VAL A 184 -2.86 -9.87 11.33
CA VAL A 184 -4.13 -10.62 11.30
C VAL A 184 -5.29 -9.76 11.77
N ILE A 185 -5.14 -8.99 12.85
CA ILE A 185 -6.20 -8.11 13.37
C ILE A 185 -6.59 -7.07 12.31
N PHE A 186 -5.62 -6.37 11.73
CA PHE A 186 -5.89 -5.41 10.66
C PHE A 186 -6.41 -6.08 9.39
N GLY A 187 -6.02 -7.33 9.11
CA GLY A 187 -6.59 -8.12 8.04
C GLY A 187 -8.08 -8.40 8.23
N ILE A 188 -8.49 -8.76 9.45
CA ILE A 188 -9.91 -8.94 9.79
C ILE A 188 -10.66 -7.60 9.69
N MET A 189 -10.07 -6.49 10.15
CA MET A 189 -10.65 -5.15 9.99
C MET A 189 -10.85 -4.80 8.50
N ASN A 190 -9.90 -5.15 7.62
CA ASN A 190 -10.03 -4.97 6.18
C ASN A 190 -11.24 -5.73 5.62
N VAL A 191 -11.41 -7.01 6.01
CA VAL A 191 -12.56 -7.82 5.61
C VAL A 191 -13.87 -7.19 6.09
N LEU A 192 -13.94 -6.76 7.35
CA LEU A 192 -15.16 -6.12 7.90
C LEU A 192 -15.49 -4.80 7.19
N GLY A 193 -14.48 -3.96 6.90
CA GLY A 193 -14.66 -2.73 6.13
C GLY A 193 -15.20 -3.00 4.74
N LEU A 194 -14.66 -4.01 4.03
CA LEU A 194 -15.16 -4.40 2.72
C LEU A 194 -16.57 -5.00 2.77
N VAL A 195 -16.89 -5.84 3.75
CA VAL A 195 -18.26 -6.37 3.91
C VAL A 195 -19.25 -5.23 4.07
N LEU A 196 -18.95 -4.26 4.93
CA LEU A 196 -19.83 -3.11 5.14
C LEU A 196 -19.97 -2.26 3.88
N PHE A 197 -18.89 -2.03 3.15
CA PHE A 197 -18.88 -1.22 1.92
C PHE A 197 -19.63 -1.89 0.76
N LEU A 198 -19.40 -3.19 0.53
CA LEU A 198 -19.90 -3.89 -0.65
C LEU A 198 -21.32 -4.44 -0.50
N PHE A 199 -21.70 -4.90 0.70
CA PHE A 199 -22.91 -5.69 0.89
C PHE A 199 -24.01 -4.95 1.66
N TYR A 200 -23.80 -3.71 2.09
CA TYR A 200 -24.87 -2.89 2.63
C TYR A 200 -25.73 -2.35 1.48
N PRO A 201 -27.03 -2.69 1.40
CA PRO A 201 -27.83 -2.49 0.17
C PRO A 201 -28.32 -1.06 -0.03
N GLU A 202 -28.37 -0.24 1.03
CA GLU A 202 -28.95 1.10 0.97
C GLU A 202 -27.88 2.17 0.76
N ARG A 203 -28.24 3.26 0.02
CA ARG A 203 -27.40 4.44 -0.05
C ARG A 203 -27.37 5.12 1.32
N ASN A 204 -26.25 5.04 2.02
CA ASN A 204 -26.05 5.65 3.32
C ASN A 204 -24.63 6.17 3.46
N MET A 205 -24.45 7.48 3.22
CA MET A 205 -23.14 8.14 3.24
C MET A 205 -22.40 7.96 4.56
N MET A 206 -23.11 7.89 5.69
CA MET A 206 -22.48 7.70 7.01
C MET A 206 -21.87 6.30 7.13
N LEU A 207 -22.60 5.27 6.73
CA LEU A 207 -22.13 3.89 6.80
C LEU A 207 -20.99 3.64 5.81
N GLU A 208 -21.07 4.19 4.58
CA GLU A 208 -19.99 4.14 3.60
C GLU A 208 -18.72 4.84 4.15
N SER A 209 -18.88 6.00 4.80
CA SER A 209 -17.75 6.69 5.43
C SER A 209 -17.13 5.88 6.57
N ILE A 210 -17.94 5.23 7.41
CA ILE A 210 -17.46 4.32 8.46
C ILE A 210 -16.72 3.13 7.86
N ALA A 211 -17.27 2.52 6.80
CA ALA A 211 -16.60 1.44 6.08
C ALA A 211 -15.22 1.88 5.55
N MET A 212 -15.13 3.08 4.97
CA MET A 212 -13.87 3.63 4.45
C MET A 212 -12.88 4.01 5.56
N ILE A 213 -13.34 4.44 6.73
CA ILE A 213 -12.47 4.64 7.91
C ILE A 213 -11.84 3.30 8.33
N ILE A 214 -12.65 2.27 8.53
CA ILE A 214 -12.19 0.94 8.94
C ILE A 214 -11.24 0.36 7.90
N PHE A 215 -11.62 0.41 6.63
CA PHE A 215 -10.83 -0.07 5.50
C PHE A 215 -9.49 0.67 5.39
N GLY A 216 -9.50 2.00 5.43
CA GLY A 216 -8.31 2.83 5.31
C GLY A 216 -7.30 2.58 6.43
N LEU A 217 -7.75 2.57 7.70
CA LEU A 217 -6.90 2.23 8.85
C LEU A 217 -6.26 0.84 8.68
N ALA A 218 -7.06 -0.14 8.25
CA ALA A 218 -6.61 -1.51 8.05
C ALA A 218 -5.58 -1.61 6.93
N ILE A 219 -5.87 -1.05 5.75
CA ILE A 219 -4.97 -1.09 4.59
C ILE A 219 -3.66 -0.35 4.88
N GLY A 220 -3.70 0.82 5.52
CA GLY A 220 -2.49 1.55 5.90
C GLY A 220 -1.55 0.72 6.78
N ALA A 221 -2.10 0.01 7.77
CA ALA A 221 -1.33 -0.89 8.62
C ALA A 221 -0.82 -2.13 7.86
N LEU A 222 -1.65 -2.75 7.03
CA LEU A 222 -1.29 -3.93 6.25
C LEU A 222 -0.19 -3.66 5.22
N ILE A 223 -0.18 -2.51 4.57
CA ILE A 223 0.91 -2.11 3.67
C ILE A 223 2.24 -2.08 4.42
N CYS A 224 2.25 -1.55 5.65
CA CYS A 224 3.44 -1.50 6.47
C CYS A 224 3.90 -2.92 6.88
N PHE A 225 2.99 -3.78 7.32
CA PHE A 225 3.32 -5.13 7.78
C PHE A 225 3.63 -6.07 6.63
N LEU A 226 2.68 -6.31 5.72
CA LEU A 226 2.82 -7.28 4.64
C LEU A 226 3.74 -6.79 3.53
N GLY A 227 3.67 -5.50 3.21
CA GLY A 227 4.47 -4.89 2.15
C GLY A 227 5.95 -4.67 2.51
N GLY A 228 6.29 -4.66 3.80
CA GLY A 228 7.64 -4.29 4.24
C GLY A 228 8.18 -5.04 5.45
N LEU A 229 7.64 -4.74 6.62
CA LEU A 229 8.25 -5.11 7.89
C LEU A 229 8.36 -6.64 8.10
N MET A 230 7.33 -7.41 7.76
CA MET A 230 7.38 -8.87 7.91
C MET A 230 8.40 -9.52 6.95
N ALA A 231 8.59 -8.98 5.77
CA ALA A 231 9.61 -9.45 4.83
C ALA A 231 11.03 -9.25 5.40
N THR A 232 11.27 -8.12 6.07
CA THR A 232 12.56 -7.84 6.73
C THR A 232 12.78 -8.64 8.00
N ASP A 233 11.70 -9.10 8.67
CA ASP A 233 11.81 -9.97 9.85
C ASP A 233 12.11 -11.43 9.50
N ILE A 234 11.64 -11.89 8.34
CA ILE A 234 11.88 -13.26 7.85
C ILE A 234 13.24 -13.37 7.18
N ALA A 235 13.64 -12.35 6.42
CA ALA A 235 14.89 -12.34 5.68
C ALA A 235 16.04 -11.77 6.53
N SER A 236 17.27 -12.27 6.30
CA SER A 236 18.47 -11.65 6.88
C SER A 236 18.66 -10.22 6.32
N LYS A 237 19.35 -9.34 7.09
CA LYS A 237 19.65 -7.96 6.68
C LYS A 237 20.29 -7.86 5.28
N LYS A 238 21.14 -8.84 4.90
CA LYS A 238 21.82 -8.89 3.59
C LYS A 238 20.89 -9.27 2.44
N ALA A 239 19.73 -9.88 2.73
CA ALA A 239 18.76 -10.35 1.74
C ALA A 239 17.39 -9.65 1.81
N SER A 240 17.21 -8.68 2.71
CA SER A 240 15.95 -7.95 2.88
C SER A 240 15.49 -7.27 1.59
N GLY A 241 16.40 -6.74 0.78
CA GLY A 241 16.09 -6.16 -0.51
C GLY A 241 15.49 -7.17 -1.50
N ALA A 242 16.01 -8.41 -1.54
CA ALA A 242 15.43 -9.47 -2.38
C ALA A 242 14.04 -9.90 -1.89
N ALA A 243 13.85 -10.03 -0.58
CA ALA A 243 12.55 -10.35 0.01
C ALA A 243 11.50 -9.28 -0.30
N LEU A 244 11.84 -8.00 -0.10
CA LEU A 244 10.98 -6.87 -0.45
C LEU A 244 10.68 -6.82 -1.96
N GLY A 245 11.66 -7.18 -2.81
CA GLY A 245 11.47 -7.27 -4.25
C GLY A 245 10.43 -8.33 -4.64
N VAL A 246 10.52 -9.54 -4.09
CA VAL A 246 9.55 -10.62 -4.33
C VAL A 246 8.15 -10.20 -3.89
N VAL A 247 8.02 -9.68 -2.67
CA VAL A 247 6.73 -9.21 -2.14
C VAL A 247 6.16 -8.08 -3.00
N GLY A 248 6.99 -7.10 -3.38
CA GLY A 248 6.56 -5.96 -4.19
C GLY A 248 6.08 -6.38 -5.59
N VAL A 249 6.82 -7.27 -6.27
CA VAL A 249 6.41 -7.79 -7.60
C VAL A 249 5.08 -8.55 -7.50
N ALA A 250 4.92 -9.42 -6.50
CA ALA A 250 3.69 -10.16 -6.29
C ALA A 250 2.50 -9.22 -5.99
N SER A 251 2.72 -8.18 -5.18
CA SER A 251 1.70 -7.18 -4.82
C SER A 251 1.16 -6.46 -6.05
N TYR A 252 2.05 -5.95 -6.90
CA TYR A 252 1.64 -5.24 -8.12
C TYR A 252 1.10 -6.18 -9.22
N ALA A 253 1.57 -7.43 -9.27
CA ALA A 253 0.95 -8.45 -10.11
C ALA A 253 -0.50 -8.72 -9.66
N GLY A 254 -0.75 -8.78 -8.34
CA GLY A 254 -2.09 -8.86 -7.78
C GLY A 254 -2.97 -7.67 -8.15
N ALA A 255 -2.44 -6.44 -8.04
CA ALA A 255 -3.15 -5.23 -8.46
C ALA A 255 -3.51 -5.25 -9.95
N ALA A 256 -2.58 -5.61 -10.81
CA ALA A 256 -2.84 -5.70 -12.25
C ALA A 256 -3.88 -6.79 -12.59
N LEU A 257 -3.79 -7.95 -11.94
CA LEU A 257 -4.80 -9.01 -12.07
C LEU A 257 -6.18 -8.54 -11.65
N GLN A 258 -6.26 -7.79 -10.53
CA GLN A 258 -7.50 -7.22 -10.02
C GLN A 258 -8.14 -6.28 -11.03
N ASP A 259 -7.40 -5.32 -11.58
CA ASP A 259 -7.94 -4.36 -12.55
C ASP A 259 -8.42 -5.06 -13.82
N PHE A 260 -7.65 -6.04 -14.30
CA PHE A 260 -8.02 -6.82 -15.49
C PHE A 260 -9.30 -7.66 -15.26
N VAL A 261 -9.37 -8.41 -14.16
CA VAL A 261 -10.53 -9.24 -13.82
C VAL A 261 -11.76 -8.39 -13.56
N SER A 262 -11.62 -7.27 -12.83
CA SER A 262 -12.72 -6.36 -12.55
C SER A 262 -13.28 -5.72 -13.81
N GLY A 263 -12.40 -5.21 -14.69
CA GLY A 263 -12.83 -4.62 -15.95
C GLY A 263 -13.60 -5.59 -16.83
N LEU A 264 -13.08 -6.82 -17.01
CA LEU A 264 -13.77 -7.86 -17.79
C LEU A 264 -15.10 -8.29 -17.18
N THR A 265 -15.16 -8.45 -15.85
CA THR A 265 -16.37 -8.93 -15.17
C THR A 265 -17.47 -7.87 -15.22
N ILE A 266 -17.13 -6.62 -14.91
CA ILE A 266 -18.09 -5.50 -14.91
C ILE A 266 -18.62 -5.25 -16.31
N GLU A 267 -17.76 -5.24 -17.35
CA GLU A 267 -18.20 -5.04 -18.74
C GLU A 267 -19.12 -6.17 -19.23
N ARG A 268 -18.90 -7.43 -18.79
CA ARG A 268 -19.78 -8.55 -19.12
C ARG A 268 -21.17 -8.48 -18.51
N THR A 269 -21.32 -7.78 -17.39
CA THR A 269 -22.60 -7.62 -16.69
C THR A 269 -23.36 -6.37 -17.16
N LYS A 270 -22.78 -5.58 -18.05
CA LYS A 270 -23.39 -4.37 -18.60
C LYS A 270 -24.65 -4.67 -19.38
N VAL A 271 -25.76 -4.09 -18.94
CA VAL A 271 -27.04 -4.11 -19.64
C VAL A 271 -27.47 -2.68 -19.92
N VAL A 272 -27.88 -2.41 -21.15
CA VAL A 272 -28.38 -1.07 -21.53
C VAL A 272 -29.91 -1.12 -21.63
N VAL A 273 -30.59 -0.41 -20.71
CA VAL A 273 -32.05 -0.30 -20.68
C VAL A 273 -32.42 1.16 -20.90
N ASN A 274 -33.20 1.44 -21.92
CA ASN A 274 -33.63 2.81 -22.26
C ASN A 274 -32.47 3.81 -22.43
N GLY A 275 -31.33 3.35 -22.94
CA GLY A 275 -30.13 4.20 -23.14
C GLY A 275 -29.28 4.41 -21.87
N VAL A 276 -29.67 3.85 -20.74
CA VAL A 276 -28.90 3.88 -19.49
C VAL A 276 -28.18 2.54 -19.27
N ALA A 277 -26.88 2.59 -19.07
CA ALA A 277 -26.08 1.40 -18.75
C ALA A 277 -26.21 1.06 -17.27
N THR A 278 -26.59 -0.16 -16.97
CA THR A 278 -26.61 -0.74 -15.61
C THR A 278 -25.58 -1.86 -15.53
N TYR A 279 -25.02 -2.07 -14.35
CA TYR A 279 -23.96 -3.03 -14.10
C TYR A 279 -24.32 -3.87 -12.87
N ASP A 280 -23.96 -5.15 -12.87
CA ASP A 280 -24.09 -6.04 -11.72
C ASP A 280 -22.71 -6.26 -11.09
N PHE A 281 -22.56 -5.79 -9.85
CA PHE A 281 -21.33 -5.91 -9.09
C PHE A 281 -21.28 -7.15 -8.17
N SER A 282 -22.31 -7.98 -8.13
CA SER A 282 -22.41 -9.09 -7.18
C SER A 282 -21.22 -10.05 -7.29
N VAL A 283 -20.89 -10.52 -8.50
CA VAL A 283 -19.79 -11.48 -8.72
C VAL A 283 -18.44 -10.87 -8.36
N ILE A 284 -18.21 -9.62 -8.79
CA ILE A 284 -16.91 -8.98 -8.56
C ILE A 284 -16.71 -8.60 -7.08
N SER A 285 -17.76 -8.24 -6.36
CA SER A 285 -17.73 -7.98 -4.92
C SER A 285 -17.28 -9.21 -4.12
N TRP A 286 -17.76 -10.40 -4.49
CA TRP A 286 -17.28 -11.66 -3.90
C TRP A 286 -15.82 -11.95 -4.23
N PHE A 287 -15.34 -11.61 -5.44
CA PHE A 287 -13.92 -11.73 -5.80
C PHE A 287 -13.05 -10.82 -4.92
N TRP A 288 -13.44 -9.56 -4.74
CA TRP A 288 -12.71 -8.61 -3.89
C TRP A 288 -12.69 -9.04 -2.42
N LEU A 289 -13.83 -9.49 -1.89
CA LEU A 289 -13.93 -9.97 -0.52
C LEU A 289 -13.13 -11.26 -0.31
N SER A 290 -13.19 -12.19 -1.25
CA SER A 290 -12.44 -13.45 -1.14
C SER A 290 -10.93 -13.21 -1.12
N ALA A 291 -10.44 -12.26 -1.89
CA ALA A 291 -9.04 -11.85 -1.84
C ALA A 291 -8.64 -11.30 -0.45
N ALA A 292 -9.47 -10.45 0.16
CA ALA A 292 -9.21 -9.96 1.52
C ALA A 292 -9.14 -11.12 2.54
N ILE A 293 -10.04 -12.08 2.45
CA ILE A 293 -10.05 -13.28 3.32
C ILE A 293 -8.79 -14.13 3.07
N LEU A 294 -8.42 -14.37 1.82
CA LEU A 294 -7.22 -15.15 1.48
C LEU A 294 -5.94 -14.45 1.97
N SER A 295 -5.89 -13.13 1.97
CA SER A 295 -4.79 -12.38 2.57
C SER A 295 -4.64 -12.70 4.06
N VAL A 296 -5.74 -12.74 4.83
CA VAL A 296 -5.72 -13.10 6.25
C VAL A 296 -5.27 -14.55 6.44
N VAL A 297 -5.79 -15.49 5.65
CA VAL A 297 -5.41 -16.90 5.71
C VAL A 297 -3.91 -17.08 5.44
N CYS A 298 -3.39 -16.47 4.37
CA CYS A 298 -1.96 -16.51 4.07
C CYS A 298 -1.12 -15.89 5.20
N THR A 299 -1.58 -14.79 5.82
CA THR A 299 -0.90 -14.17 6.96
C THR A 299 -0.84 -15.11 8.17
N LEU A 300 -1.91 -15.85 8.46
CA LEU A 300 -1.94 -16.90 9.50
C LEU A 300 -0.97 -18.04 9.19
N ILE A 301 -0.89 -18.46 7.93
CA ILE A 301 0.07 -19.50 7.49
C ILE A 301 1.51 -19.01 7.69
N VAL A 302 1.84 -17.77 7.30
CA VAL A 302 3.17 -17.18 7.55
C VAL A 302 3.48 -17.17 9.03
N TRP A 303 2.53 -16.75 9.87
CA TRP A 303 2.72 -16.75 11.33
C TRP A 303 3.00 -18.14 11.86
N TRP A 304 2.24 -19.15 11.43
CA TRP A 304 2.46 -20.52 11.81
C TRP A 304 3.83 -21.05 11.37
N MET A 305 4.23 -20.81 10.11
CA MET A 305 5.53 -21.22 9.58
C MET A 305 6.68 -20.65 10.39
N VAL A 306 6.66 -19.33 10.64
CA VAL A 306 7.77 -18.64 11.36
C VAL A 306 7.85 -19.10 12.81
N LYS A 307 6.70 -19.37 13.46
CA LYS A 307 6.67 -19.87 14.83
C LYS A 307 7.33 -21.25 14.93
N HIS A 308 7.06 -22.16 13.99
CA HIS A 308 7.59 -23.53 14.02
C HIS A 308 9.05 -23.60 13.56
N THR A 309 9.50 -22.72 12.68
CA THR A 309 10.91 -22.66 12.25
C THR A 309 11.83 -22.17 13.38
N LYS A 310 11.39 -21.23 14.22
CA LYS A 310 12.15 -20.79 15.39
C LYS A 310 12.27 -21.85 16.48
N THR A 311 11.28 -22.69 16.64
CA THR A 311 11.27 -23.78 17.65
C THR A 311 12.20 -24.95 17.27
N GLN A 312 12.68 -25.03 16.02
CA GLN A 312 13.66 -26.03 15.57
C GLN A 312 15.11 -25.57 15.63
N ILE A 313 15.35 -24.29 15.95
CA ILE A 313 16.70 -23.67 16.02
C ILE A 313 17.11 -23.37 17.47
N ASP A 314 16.17 -23.32 18.41
CA ASP A 314 16.38 -23.29 19.86
C ASP A 314 16.39 -24.70 20.45
#